data_7df2b0022da6430454822b87f2b3046e
#
_entry.id   7df2b0022da6430454822b87f2b3046e
#
_cell.length_a   1.000
_cell.length_b   1.000
_cell.length_c   1.000
_cell.angle_alpha   90.00
_cell.angle_beta   90.00
_cell.angle_gamma   90.00
#
_symmetry.space_group_name_H-M   'P 1'
#
loop_
_entity.id
_entity.type
_entity.pdbx_description
1 polymer ?
#
loop_
_entity_poly.entity_id
_entity_poly.type
_entity_poly.pdbx_seq_one_letter_code
_entity_poly.pdbx_strand_id
1 'polypeptide(L)'
;MAEKKFDFWRDHSLNYLQMAFGYDRHARLQNPDGYGRRTGECGDTVEIYLDIKNGCIRSVTYDTNGCINTNACANTVSHLAEGRTFDEGWEITPDKVIEFLETLPEGNYHCAELAVGAFYAALANYQELQRNSWKKPYQKGQNNDSGNQKNSIHN
;
A
#
# COMPACT_ATOMS: atom_id res chain seq x y z
N MET A 1 -12.18 -15.74 -39.68
CA MET A 1 -11.10 -16.01 -38.78
C MET A 1 -11.54 -15.96 -37.36
N ALA A 2 -11.28 -16.98 -36.59
CA ALA A 2 -11.73 -17.03 -35.23
C ALA A 2 -10.89 -16.12 -34.34
N GLU A 3 -11.53 -15.45 -33.43
CA GLU A 3 -10.79 -14.63 -32.49
C GLU A 3 -10.12 -15.53 -31.48
N LYS A 4 -8.93 -15.16 -31.09
CA LYS A 4 -8.22 -15.92 -30.11
C LYS A 4 -8.81 -15.61 -28.72
N LYS A 5 -9.18 -16.64 -27.99
CA LYS A 5 -9.68 -16.45 -26.65
C LYS A 5 -8.54 -16.14 -25.70
N PHE A 6 -8.80 -15.26 -24.77
CA PHE A 6 -7.82 -14.92 -23.75
C PHE A 6 -7.63 -16.12 -22.83
N ASP A 7 -6.38 -16.55 -22.69
CA ASP A 7 -6.05 -17.64 -21.79
C ASP A 7 -5.39 -17.01 -20.57
N PHE A 8 -6.09 -17.05 -19.45
CA PHE A 8 -5.64 -16.33 -18.25
C PHE A 8 -4.18 -16.65 -17.89
N TRP A 9 -3.84 -17.92 -17.85
CA TRP A 9 -2.50 -18.30 -17.42
C TRP A 9 -1.42 -18.04 -18.43
N ARG A 10 -1.75 -18.15 -19.69
CA ARG A 10 -0.77 -17.98 -20.74
C ARG A 10 -0.63 -16.54 -21.19
N ASP A 11 -1.74 -15.80 -21.18
CA ASP A 11 -1.75 -14.48 -21.79
C ASP A 11 -1.46 -13.36 -20.79
N HIS A 12 -1.55 -13.63 -19.47
CA HIS A 12 -1.10 -12.64 -18.51
C HIS A 12 0.42 -12.69 -18.39
N SER A 13 1.01 -11.54 -18.10
CA SER A 13 2.45 -11.46 -17.91
C SER A 13 2.86 -12.19 -16.63
N LEU A 14 4.11 -12.59 -16.56
CA LEU A 14 4.64 -13.20 -15.37
C LEU A 14 4.55 -12.25 -14.18
N ASN A 15 4.84 -10.96 -14.41
CA ASN A 15 4.73 -9.97 -13.35
C ASN A 15 3.33 -9.91 -12.78
N TYR A 16 2.33 -9.90 -13.64
CA TYR A 16 0.94 -9.87 -13.19
C TYR A 16 0.63 -11.10 -12.34
N LEU A 17 1.02 -12.27 -12.83
CA LEU A 17 0.69 -13.51 -12.11
C LEU A 17 1.39 -13.56 -10.76
N GLN A 18 2.63 -13.12 -10.70
CA GLN A 18 3.34 -13.11 -9.43
C GLN A 18 2.70 -12.16 -8.42
N MET A 19 2.27 -10.99 -8.89
CA MET A 19 1.67 -10.01 -7.99
C MET A 19 0.25 -10.39 -7.62
N ALA A 20 -0.50 -10.96 -8.56
CA ALA A 20 -1.90 -11.30 -8.31
C ALA A 20 -2.03 -12.47 -7.33
N PHE A 21 -1.11 -13.40 -7.38
CA PHE A 21 -1.18 -14.59 -6.55
C PHE A 21 -0.15 -14.66 -5.43
N GLY A 22 0.69 -13.64 -5.29
CA GLY A 22 1.63 -13.59 -4.19
C GLY A 22 0.98 -12.98 -2.98
N TYR A 23 1.19 -13.58 -1.83
CA TYR A 23 0.59 -13.09 -0.59
C TYR A 23 1.61 -12.84 0.51
N ASP A 24 2.88 -12.81 0.16
CA ASP A 24 3.94 -12.58 1.16
C ASP A 24 3.81 -11.24 1.84
N ARG A 25 3.31 -10.23 1.14
CA ARG A 25 3.15 -8.89 1.69
C ARG A 25 1.73 -8.61 2.15
N HIS A 26 0.84 -9.59 2.05
CA HIS A 26 -0.55 -9.41 2.45
C HIS A 26 -0.66 -9.67 3.94
N ALA A 27 -0.38 -8.66 4.73
CA ALA A 27 -0.35 -8.78 6.17
C ALA A 27 -0.56 -7.42 6.80
N ARG A 28 -1.09 -7.41 8.00
CA ARG A 28 -1.22 -6.20 8.79
C ARG A 28 0.01 -6.08 9.66
N LEU A 29 0.50 -4.86 9.79
CA LEU A 29 1.66 -4.61 10.64
C LEU A 29 1.21 -3.85 11.86
N GLN A 30 1.58 -4.34 13.05
CA GLN A 30 1.30 -3.60 14.26
C GLN A 30 2.33 -2.50 14.42
N ASN A 31 1.87 -1.33 14.83
CA ASN A 31 2.74 -0.18 15.05
C ASN A 31 3.54 0.20 13.79
N PRO A 32 2.85 0.36 12.65
CA PRO A 32 3.58 0.76 11.46
C PRO A 32 4.08 2.20 11.61
N ASP A 33 5.15 2.52 10.87
CA ASP A 33 5.65 3.88 10.85
C ASP A 33 4.73 4.79 10.05
N GLY A 34 4.02 4.24 9.09
CA GLY A 34 2.99 4.95 8.34
C GLY A 34 1.88 4.02 7.97
N TYR A 35 0.66 4.54 7.96
CA TYR A 35 -0.52 3.75 7.64
C TYR A 35 -1.44 4.57 6.76
N GLY A 36 -1.96 3.95 5.71
CA GLY A 36 -2.92 4.60 4.83
C GLY A 36 -4.03 3.65 4.44
N ARG A 37 -5.22 4.21 4.24
CA ARG A 37 -6.39 3.43 3.89
C ARG A 37 -7.20 4.19 2.87
N ARG A 38 -7.69 3.50 1.87
CA ARG A 38 -8.54 4.14 0.88
C ARG A 38 -9.59 3.15 0.40
N THR A 39 -10.79 3.67 0.18
CA THR A 39 -11.87 2.86 -0.36
C THR A 39 -12.27 3.46 -1.70
N GLY A 40 -12.35 2.61 -2.72
CA GLY A 40 -12.73 3.04 -4.05
C GLY A 40 -14.24 3.06 -4.23
N GLU A 41 -14.66 3.56 -5.38
CA GLU A 41 -16.08 3.67 -5.67
C GLU A 41 -16.77 2.31 -5.74
N CYS A 42 -16.02 1.28 -6.08
CA CYS A 42 -16.56 -0.07 -6.16
C CYS A 42 -16.67 -0.74 -4.79
N GLY A 43 -16.24 -0.06 -3.74
CA GLY A 43 -16.32 -0.61 -2.39
C GLY A 43 -15.10 -1.35 -1.93
N ASP A 44 -14.12 -1.56 -2.80
CA ASP A 44 -12.88 -2.21 -2.40
C ASP A 44 -12.07 -1.27 -1.52
N THR A 45 -11.44 -1.83 -0.50
CA THR A 45 -10.59 -1.06 0.41
C THR A 45 -9.18 -1.61 0.34
N VAL A 46 -8.21 -0.71 0.37
CA VAL A 46 -6.79 -1.07 0.44
C VAL A 46 -6.19 -0.36 1.64
N GLU A 47 -5.49 -1.13 2.47
CA GLU A 47 -4.74 -0.58 3.59
C GLU A 47 -3.26 -0.83 3.34
N ILE A 48 -2.44 0.17 3.57
CA ILE A 48 -0.98 0.07 3.36
C ILE A 48 -0.29 0.37 4.68
N TYR A 49 0.68 -0.46 5.02
CA TYR A 49 1.47 -0.35 6.25
C TYR A 49 2.93 -0.18 5.87
N LEU A 50 3.56 0.87 6.39
CA LEU A 50 4.95 1.18 6.07
C LEU A 50 5.86 0.92 7.26
N ASP A 51 7.02 0.34 6.97
CA ASP A 51 8.10 0.18 7.92
C ASP A 51 9.27 0.98 7.34
N ILE A 52 9.59 2.10 7.99
CA ILE A 52 10.59 3.05 7.47
C ILE A 52 11.74 3.14 8.46
N LYS A 53 12.95 3.06 7.95
CA LYS A 53 14.13 3.17 8.78
C LYS A 53 15.19 3.98 8.09
N ASN A 54 15.72 4.97 8.79
CA ASN A 54 16.77 5.84 8.26
C ASN A 54 16.35 6.50 6.95
N GLY A 55 15.09 6.91 6.86
CA GLY A 55 14.58 7.59 5.67
C GLY A 55 14.28 6.69 4.50
N CYS A 56 14.45 5.38 4.66
CA CYS A 56 14.19 4.44 3.58
C CYS A 56 13.02 3.56 3.91
N ILE A 57 12.22 3.23 2.91
CA ILE A 57 11.09 2.34 3.06
C ILE A 57 11.64 0.92 3.10
N ARG A 58 11.67 0.33 4.29
CA ARG A 58 12.26 -0.98 4.48
C ARG A 58 11.32 -2.09 4.04
N SER A 59 10.05 -1.97 4.38
CA SER A 59 9.07 -2.93 3.92
C SER A 59 7.71 -2.28 3.85
N VAL A 60 6.87 -2.84 3.00
CA VAL A 60 5.49 -2.39 2.82
C VAL A 60 4.62 -3.63 2.81
N THR A 61 3.61 -3.64 3.68
CA THR A 61 2.61 -4.70 3.63
C THR A 61 1.26 -4.07 3.36
N TYR A 62 0.30 -4.88 2.99
CA TYR A 62 -1.02 -4.37 2.66
C TYR A 62 -2.10 -5.36 3.08
N ASP A 63 -3.31 -4.85 3.18
CA ASP A 63 -4.48 -5.67 3.37
C ASP A 63 -5.57 -5.12 2.45
N THR A 64 -6.37 -5.99 1.87
CA THR A 64 -7.44 -5.57 0.99
C THR A 64 -8.54 -6.61 0.97
N ASN A 65 -9.77 -6.13 0.80
CA ASN A 65 -10.91 -7.01 0.60
C ASN A 65 -11.29 -7.08 -0.89
N GLY A 66 -10.44 -6.53 -1.76
CA GLY A 66 -10.75 -6.47 -3.18
C GLY A 66 -10.43 -7.75 -3.92
N CYS A 67 -10.64 -7.71 -5.22
CA CYS A 67 -10.46 -8.88 -6.07
C CYS A 67 -8.98 -9.10 -6.38
N ILE A 68 -8.74 -10.10 -7.23
CA ILE A 68 -7.38 -10.46 -7.64
C ILE A 68 -6.64 -9.27 -8.24
N ASN A 69 -7.33 -8.41 -8.99
CA ASN A 69 -6.69 -7.25 -9.60
C ASN A 69 -6.30 -6.22 -8.56
N THR A 70 -7.12 -6.05 -7.53
CA THR A 70 -6.78 -5.16 -6.43
C THR A 70 -5.57 -5.68 -5.67
N ASN A 71 -5.53 -6.99 -5.43
CA ASN A 71 -4.37 -7.61 -4.79
C ASN A 71 -3.11 -7.41 -5.63
N ALA A 72 -3.23 -7.60 -6.94
CA ALA A 72 -2.08 -7.42 -7.83
C ALA A 72 -1.54 -5.99 -7.75
N CYS A 73 -2.44 -5.01 -7.73
CA CYS A 73 -2.02 -3.61 -7.67
C CYS A 73 -1.41 -3.25 -6.33
N ALA A 74 -2.01 -3.69 -5.23
CA ALA A 74 -1.48 -3.39 -3.90
C ALA A 74 -0.11 -4.03 -3.71
N ASN A 75 0.04 -5.28 -4.17
CA ASN A 75 1.30 -5.98 -4.08
C ASN A 75 2.37 -5.29 -4.93
N THR A 76 1.99 -4.81 -6.12
CA THR A 76 2.93 -4.12 -6.98
C THR A 76 3.42 -2.81 -6.36
N VAL A 77 2.51 -2.03 -5.79
CA VAL A 77 2.91 -0.79 -5.10
C VAL A 77 3.91 -1.13 -4.01
N SER A 78 3.61 -2.16 -3.22
CA SER A 78 4.50 -2.57 -2.13
C SER A 78 5.86 -2.99 -2.65
N HIS A 79 5.86 -3.78 -3.72
CA HIS A 79 7.09 -4.26 -4.34
C HIS A 79 7.94 -3.10 -4.87
N LEU A 80 7.31 -2.15 -5.54
CA LEU A 80 8.03 -1.03 -6.13
C LEU A 80 8.56 -0.07 -5.07
N ALA A 81 7.89 0.00 -3.92
CA ALA A 81 8.28 0.95 -2.88
C ALA A 81 9.41 0.44 -2.00
N GLU A 82 9.53 -0.86 -1.82
CA GLU A 82 10.53 -1.41 -0.91
C GLU A 82 11.93 -1.06 -1.38
N GLY A 83 12.74 -0.55 -0.46
CA GLY A 83 14.11 -0.19 -0.75
C GLY A 83 14.29 1.24 -1.25
N ARG A 84 13.21 1.95 -1.49
CA ARG A 84 13.31 3.34 -1.95
C ARG A 84 13.33 4.28 -0.77
N THR A 85 13.83 5.49 -1.00
CA THR A 85 13.75 6.51 0.03
C THR A 85 12.30 6.97 0.15
N PHE A 86 11.99 7.62 1.25
CA PHE A 86 10.67 8.18 1.47
C PHE A 86 10.27 9.11 0.31
N ASP A 87 11.20 9.99 -0.11
CA ASP A 87 10.90 10.92 -1.18
C ASP A 87 10.64 10.21 -2.50
N GLU A 88 11.39 9.15 -2.77
CA GLU A 88 11.20 8.38 -4.00
C GLU A 88 9.86 7.66 -4.00
N GLY A 89 9.33 7.39 -2.82
CA GLY A 89 8.01 6.74 -2.73
C GLY A 89 6.93 7.55 -3.40
N TRP A 90 7.02 8.89 -3.32
CA TRP A 90 6.03 9.75 -3.95
C TRP A 90 6.04 9.68 -5.47
N GLU A 91 7.08 9.10 -6.05
CA GLU A 91 7.20 9.00 -7.51
C GLU A 91 6.50 7.77 -8.08
N ILE A 92 6.00 6.89 -7.22
CA ILE A 92 5.26 5.72 -7.69
C ILE A 92 3.85 6.16 -8.07
N THR A 93 3.52 6.00 -9.35
CA THR A 93 2.24 6.46 -9.89
C THR A 93 1.40 5.26 -10.33
N PRO A 94 0.09 5.46 -10.53
CA PRO A 94 -0.72 4.39 -11.09
C PRO A 94 -0.19 3.89 -12.44
N ASP A 95 0.34 4.80 -13.26
CA ASP A 95 0.89 4.38 -14.56
C ASP A 95 2.06 3.42 -14.39
N LYS A 96 2.91 3.64 -13.38
CA LYS A 96 4.03 2.74 -13.14
C LYS A 96 3.56 1.37 -12.69
N VAL A 97 2.48 1.32 -11.92
CA VAL A 97 1.89 0.05 -11.49
C VAL A 97 1.35 -0.71 -12.70
N ILE A 98 0.60 0.01 -13.55
CA ILE A 98 0.01 -0.60 -14.74
C ILE A 98 1.11 -1.10 -15.67
N GLU A 99 2.15 -0.30 -15.84
CA GLU A 99 3.27 -0.65 -16.69
C GLU A 99 4.00 -1.90 -16.17
N PHE A 100 4.20 -1.97 -14.87
CA PHE A 100 4.87 -3.13 -14.28
C PHE A 100 4.06 -4.41 -14.50
N LEU A 101 2.73 -4.32 -14.34
CA LEU A 101 1.88 -5.49 -14.46
C LEU A 101 1.67 -5.92 -15.91
N GLU A 102 1.85 -4.99 -16.86
CA GLU A 102 1.75 -5.24 -18.30
C GLU A 102 0.38 -5.66 -18.77
N THR A 103 -0.29 -6.57 -18.10
CA THR A 103 -1.54 -7.13 -18.58
C THR A 103 -2.71 -6.89 -17.64
N LEU A 104 -2.63 -5.86 -16.79
CA LEU A 104 -3.79 -5.48 -15.96
C LEU A 104 -4.91 -5.07 -16.90
N PRO A 105 -6.12 -5.65 -16.77
CA PRO A 105 -7.21 -5.27 -17.66
C PRO A 105 -7.56 -3.80 -17.51
N GLU A 106 -7.89 -3.16 -18.63
CA GLU A 106 -8.21 -1.73 -18.63
C GLU A 106 -9.36 -1.40 -17.69
N GLY A 107 -10.34 -2.28 -17.61
CA GLY A 107 -11.46 -2.04 -16.71
C GLY A 107 -11.07 -2.04 -15.25
N ASN A 108 -9.84 -2.44 -14.93
CA ASN A 108 -9.34 -2.49 -13.57
C ASN A 108 -8.21 -1.51 -13.29
N TYR A 109 -8.01 -0.54 -14.17
CA TYR A 109 -6.98 0.49 -13.93
C TYR A 109 -7.29 1.29 -12.68
N HIS A 110 -8.56 1.39 -12.29
CA HIS A 110 -8.93 2.06 -11.06
C HIS A 110 -8.34 1.38 -9.83
N CYS A 111 -8.03 0.08 -9.92
CA CYS A 111 -7.38 -0.63 -8.82
C CYS A 111 -5.97 -0.10 -8.58
N ALA A 112 -5.28 0.29 -9.64
CA ALA A 112 -3.95 0.89 -9.50
C ALA A 112 -4.05 2.25 -8.82
N GLU A 113 -5.06 3.05 -9.20
CA GLU A 113 -5.27 4.35 -8.57
C GLU A 113 -5.61 4.20 -7.10
N LEU A 114 -6.42 3.20 -6.77
CA LEU A 114 -6.80 2.94 -5.39
C LEU A 114 -5.59 2.56 -4.55
N ALA A 115 -4.78 1.64 -5.06
CA ALA A 115 -3.61 1.16 -4.31
C ALA A 115 -2.59 2.27 -4.11
N VAL A 116 -2.31 3.06 -5.16
CA VAL A 116 -1.37 4.16 -5.06
C VAL A 116 -1.91 5.23 -4.11
N GLY A 117 -3.22 5.48 -4.16
CA GLY A 117 -3.83 6.45 -3.25
C GLY A 117 -3.68 6.05 -1.79
N ALA A 118 -3.88 4.76 -1.49
CA ALA A 118 -3.69 4.27 -0.13
C ALA A 118 -2.22 4.40 0.29
N PHE A 119 -1.30 4.13 -0.64
CA PHE A 119 0.12 4.26 -0.38
C PHE A 119 0.50 5.72 -0.10
N TYR A 120 -0.02 6.66 -0.89
CA TYR A 120 0.22 8.07 -0.64
C TYR A 120 -0.33 8.52 0.71
N ALA A 121 -1.50 7.98 1.09
CA ALA A 121 -2.04 8.27 2.41
C ALA A 121 -1.09 7.78 3.51
N ALA A 122 -0.46 6.63 3.30
CA ALA A 122 0.49 6.10 4.27
C ALA A 122 1.75 6.97 4.35
N LEU A 123 2.24 7.45 3.21
CA LEU A 123 3.38 8.35 3.20
C LEU A 123 3.06 9.65 3.92
N ALA A 124 1.88 10.19 3.67
CA ALA A 124 1.45 11.42 4.31
C ALA A 124 1.31 11.23 5.82
N ASN A 125 0.80 10.07 6.24
CA ASN A 125 0.67 9.76 7.65
C ASN A 125 2.04 9.70 8.33
N TYR A 126 3.01 9.05 7.68
CA TYR A 126 4.37 9.01 8.21
C TYR A 126 4.94 10.42 8.37
N GLN A 127 4.76 11.24 7.33
CA GLN A 127 5.27 12.61 7.35
C GLN A 127 4.65 13.41 8.49
N GLU A 128 3.36 13.24 8.69
CA GLU A 128 2.65 13.93 9.75
C GLU A 128 3.17 13.49 11.13
N LEU A 129 3.40 12.20 11.32
CA LEU A 129 3.91 11.69 12.58
C LEU A 129 5.32 12.20 12.85
N GLN A 130 6.14 12.31 11.81
CA GLN A 130 7.49 12.84 11.98
C GLN A 130 7.46 14.32 12.35
N ARG A 131 6.56 15.08 11.73
CA ARG A 131 6.45 16.50 12.00
C ARG A 131 6.02 16.76 13.43
N ASN A 132 5.24 15.87 14.01
CA ASN A 132 4.75 16.02 15.37
C ASN A 132 5.50 15.18 16.38
N SER A 133 6.67 14.64 16.00
CA SER A 133 7.38 13.70 16.87
C SER A 133 7.80 14.33 18.20
N TRP A 134 8.10 15.64 18.20
CA TRP A 134 8.53 16.31 19.42
C TRP A 134 7.40 16.40 20.47
N LYS A 135 6.14 16.21 20.03
CA LYS A 135 5.01 16.27 20.95
C LYS A 135 4.69 14.92 21.59
N LYS A 136 5.22 13.85 21.07
CA LYS A 136 4.86 12.52 21.54
C LYS A 136 5.13 12.27 23.01
N PRO A 137 6.25 12.69 23.57
CA PRO A 137 6.48 12.46 24.99
C PRO A 137 5.43 13.12 25.87
N TYR A 138 4.99 14.31 25.50
CA TYR A 138 3.97 14.99 26.28
C TYR A 138 2.65 14.24 26.20
N GLN A 139 2.30 13.76 25.03
CA GLN A 139 1.06 13.04 24.85
C GLN A 139 1.06 11.74 25.65
N LYS A 140 2.19 11.06 25.67
CA LYS A 140 2.28 9.85 26.46
C LYS A 140 2.10 10.11 27.92
N GLY A 141 2.65 11.19 28.42
CA GLY A 141 2.51 11.54 29.81
C GLY A 141 1.09 11.81 30.17
N GLN A 142 0.36 12.44 29.28
CA GLN A 142 -1.04 12.73 29.53
C GLN A 142 -1.92 11.50 29.51
N ASN A 143 -1.59 10.56 28.63
CA ASN A 143 -2.41 9.41 28.47
C ASN A 143 -2.16 8.34 29.45
N ASN A 144 -1.13 8.47 30.21
CA ASN A 144 -0.80 7.44 30.98
C ASN A 144 -1.53 7.33 32.12
N ASP A 145 -2.46 7.57 32.17
CA ASP A 145 -3.19 7.37 33.02
C ASP A 145 -4.02 6.51 32.61
N SER A 146 -4.09 6.11 31.83
CA SER A 146 -4.88 5.30 31.45
C SER A 146 -4.23 4.35 30.76
N GLY A 147 -3.61 4.15 30.88
CA GLY A 147 -3.01 3.27 30.24
C GLY A 147 -2.98 2.99 29.01
N ASN A 148 -3.28 3.56 29.00
CA ASN A 148 -2.93 3.55 28.02
C ASN A 148 -2.95 3.36 27.23
N GLN A 149 -3.18 3.79 26.86
CA GLN A 149 -3.15 3.99 25.95
C GLN A 149 -3.25 3.84 25.04
N LYS A 150 -3.70 4.23 24.73
CA LYS A 150 -3.73 4.47 23.76
C LYS A 150 -3.51 4.55 22.89
N ASN A 151 -3.54 4.86 22.79
CA ASN A 151 -3.20 5.28 21.94
C ASN A 151 -3.13 5.59 21.15
N SER A 152 -3.35 5.87 21.07
CA SER A 152 -3.23 6.37 20.43
C SER A 152 -3.03 6.95 19.77
N ILE A 153 -3.19 7.24 19.76
CA ILE A 153 -2.95 7.78 19.23
C ILE A 153 -2.57 7.96 18.68
N HIS A 154 -2.75 8.17 18.69
CA HIS A 154 -2.27 8.39 18.26
C HIS A 154 -2.10 8.20 17.63
N ASN A 155 -2.31 8.28 17.71
CA ASN A 155 -2.05 8.24 17.26
C ASN A 155 -2.07 8.17 17.06
#